data_c89488fe08fe042e2301a60423cb2f6d
#
_entry.id   c89488fe08fe042e2301a60423cb2f6d
#
_cell.length_a   1.000
_cell.length_b   1.000
_cell.length_c   1.000
_cell.angle_alpha   90.00
_cell.angle_beta   90.00
_cell.angle_gamma   90.00
#
_symmetry.space_group_name_H-M   'P 1'
#
loop_
_entity.id
_entity.type
_entity.pdbx_description
1 polymer ?
#
loop_
_entity_poly.entity_id
_entity_poly.type
_entity_poly.pdbx_seq_one_letter_code
_entity_poly.pdbx_strand_id
1 'polypeptide(L)'
;SGMDKFMIAESGDILGPDGVKVSEINTRFLHFMKMCMDDLAFPKIPSAGVGAAETQSIRNVRNDFISEIDAANPTYARARNLYAGDSRVMDSLKRGREFLNADPDEIAAELANYSKSEKESFRLGAMHALQDQLERSPETANVAQNMLKSPKRKMLLRQTFDGPDAEDN
;
A
#
# COMPACT_ATOMS: atom_id res chain seq x y z
N SER A 1 11.35 22.42 -18.14
CA SER A 1 11.36 22.76 -16.70
C SER A 1 12.59 22.13 -16.09
N GLY A 2 13.58 22.96 -15.73
CA GLY A 2 14.87 22.51 -15.23
C GLY A 2 14.71 21.79 -13.89
N MET A 3 14.98 20.49 -13.86
CA MET A 3 15.42 19.85 -12.65
C MET A 3 16.82 20.38 -12.36
N ASP A 4 16.94 21.18 -11.31
CA ASP A 4 18.20 21.60 -10.78
C ASP A 4 19.01 20.33 -10.46
N LYS A 5 20.13 20.14 -11.16
CA LYS A 5 20.94 18.92 -10.98
C LYS A 5 21.79 19.08 -9.74
N PHE A 6 21.51 18.30 -8.74
CA PHE A 6 22.42 18.11 -7.61
C PHE A 6 23.52 17.12 -8.01
N MET A 7 24.72 17.35 -7.53
CA MET A 7 25.87 16.49 -7.77
C MET A 7 26.45 16.02 -6.43
N ILE A 8 27.04 14.85 -6.42
CA ILE A 8 27.81 14.35 -5.28
C ILE A 8 29.28 14.56 -5.61
N ALA A 9 29.97 15.33 -4.80
CA ALA A 9 31.41 15.56 -4.91
C ALA A 9 32.18 14.28 -4.49
N GLU A 10 33.45 14.18 -4.86
CA GLU A 10 34.33 13.08 -4.42
C GLU A 10 34.46 13.01 -2.89
N SER A 11 34.28 14.15 -2.19
CA SER A 11 34.21 14.20 -0.73
C SER A 11 32.95 13.59 -0.11
N GLY A 12 31.95 13.23 -0.94
CA GLY A 12 30.62 12.81 -0.48
C GLY A 12 29.65 13.97 -0.22
N ASP A 13 30.09 15.22 -0.39
CA ASP A 13 29.21 16.38 -0.21
C ASP A 13 28.21 16.53 -1.34
N ILE A 14 26.99 16.95 -1.01
CA ILE A 14 25.97 17.30 -1.99
C ILE A 14 26.17 18.74 -2.44
N LEU A 15 26.36 18.94 -3.73
CA LEU A 15 26.47 20.24 -4.37
C LEU A 15 25.15 20.61 -5.05
N GLY A 16 24.73 21.86 -4.90
CA GLY A 16 23.61 22.42 -5.61
C GLY A 16 23.90 22.64 -7.12
N PRO A 17 22.92 23.08 -7.90
CA PRO A 17 23.10 23.38 -9.31
C PRO A 17 24.13 24.49 -9.59
N ASP A 18 24.39 25.32 -8.60
CA ASP A 18 25.38 26.39 -8.57
C ASP A 18 26.82 25.91 -8.17
N GLY A 19 26.98 24.60 -7.90
CA GLY A 19 28.24 24.02 -7.47
C GLY A 19 28.59 24.30 -6.00
N VAL A 20 27.69 24.94 -5.24
CA VAL A 20 27.89 25.23 -3.82
C VAL A 20 27.43 24.07 -2.97
N LYS A 21 28.19 23.78 -1.89
CA LYS A 21 27.81 22.74 -0.93
C LYS A 21 26.48 23.10 -0.28
N VAL A 22 25.55 22.14 -0.34
CA VAL A 22 24.23 22.25 0.29
C VAL A 22 24.40 22.05 1.79
N SER A 23 24.26 23.13 2.56
CA SER A 23 24.34 23.10 4.02
C SER A 23 23.05 22.63 4.69
N GLU A 24 21.91 22.85 4.01
CA GLU A 24 20.60 22.44 4.48
C GLU A 24 19.82 21.76 3.36
N ILE A 25 19.40 20.52 3.61
CA ILE A 25 18.58 19.76 2.67
C ILE A 25 17.12 19.95 3.06
N ASN A 26 16.33 20.53 2.16
CA ASN A 26 14.92 20.73 2.42
C ASN A 26 14.12 19.39 2.38
N THR A 27 13.05 19.33 3.13
CA THR A 27 12.18 18.14 3.26
C THR A 27 11.64 17.66 1.90
N ARG A 28 11.42 18.58 0.95
CA ARG A 28 10.93 18.23 -0.40
C ARG A 28 11.97 17.42 -1.18
N PHE A 29 13.24 17.79 -1.09
CA PHE A 29 14.33 17.04 -1.70
C PHE A 29 14.45 15.64 -1.10
N LEU A 30 14.39 15.52 0.23
CA LEU A 30 14.41 14.23 0.93
C LEU A 30 13.23 13.34 0.52
N HIS A 31 12.06 13.95 0.32
CA HIS A 31 10.88 13.23 -0.17
C HIS A 31 11.09 12.68 -1.60
N PHE A 32 11.68 13.47 -2.51
CA PHE A 32 12.01 13.00 -3.86
C PHE A 32 13.05 11.88 -3.84
N MET A 33 14.08 11.99 -3.00
CA MET A 33 15.08 10.93 -2.83
C MET A 33 14.42 9.62 -2.37
N LYS A 34 13.51 9.71 -1.38
CA LYS A 34 12.72 8.56 -0.94
C LYS A 34 11.91 7.94 -2.08
N MET A 35 11.22 8.75 -2.88
CA MET A 35 10.43 8.26 -4.02
C MET A 35 11.31 7.53 -5.05
N CYS A 36 12.47 8.08 -5.39
CA CYS A 36 13.43 7.41 -6.28
C CYS A 36 13.90 6.06 -5.71
N MET A 37 14.17 6.01 -4.40
CA MET A 37 14.55 4.76 -3.74
C MET A 37 13.37 3.76 -3.69
N ASP A 38 12.13 4.22 -3.53
CA ASP A 38 10.93 3.37 -3.59
C ASP A 38 10.79 2.73 -4.98
N ASP A 39 10.96 3.51 -6.05
CA ASP A 39 10.86 2.99 -7.43
C ASP A 39 11.95 1.94 -7.71
N LEU A 40 13.14 2.11 -7.17
CA LEU A 40 14.25 1.14 -7.30
C LEU A 40 14.04 -0.10 -6.42
N ALA A 41 13.56 0.07 -5.19
CA ALA A 41 13.35 -1.01 -4.23
C ALA A 41 12.12 -1.88 -4.55
N PHE A 42 11.11 -1.29 -5.21
CA PHE A 42 9.82 -1.91 -5.52
C PHE A 42 9.40 -1.61 -6.96
N PRO A 43 10.16 -2.08 -7.97
CA PRO A 43 9.86 -1.79 -9.37
C PRO A 43 8.50 -2.38 -9.76
N LYS A 44 7.65 -1.56 -10.39
CA LYS A 44 6.34 -1.99 -10.91
C LYS A 44 6.45 -3.03 -12.03
N ILE A 45 7.58 -3.01 -12.74
CA ILE A 45 7.92 -3.98 -13.78
C ILE A 45 9.25 -4.60 -13.34
N PRO A 46 9.36 -5.94 -13.23
CA PRO A 46 10.63 -6.58 -12.93
C PRO A 46 11.68 -6.16 -13.95
N SER A 47 12.67 -5.41 -13.50
CA SER A 47 13.79 -5.02 -14.37
C SER A 47 14.61 -6.27 -14.68
N ALA A 48 14.71 -6.63 -15.94
CA ALA A 48 15.63 -7.68 -16.38
C ALA A 48 17.05 -7.28 -15.99
N GLY A 49 17.65 -7.99 -15.03
CA GLY A 49 19.06 -7.81 -14.66
C GLY A 49 19.33 -7.36 -13.21
N VAL A 50 18.35 -6.98 -12.45
CA VAL A 50 18.55 -6.67 -11.01
C VAL A 50 18.34 -7.95 -10.21
N GLY A 51 19.39 -8.48 -9.59
CA GLY A 51 19.35 -9.69 -8.77
C GLY A 51 18.61 -9.46 -7.43
N ALA A 52 18.10 -10.53 -6.82
CA ALA A 52 17.42 -10.47 -5.53
C ALA A 52 18.29 -9.85 -4.42
N ALA A 53 19.61 -10.15 -4.44
CA ALA A 53 20.56 -9.58 -3.49
C ALA A 53 20.73 -8.05 -3.65
N GLU A 54 20.79 -7.58 -4.90
CA GLU A 54 20.89 -6.15 -5.20
C GLU A 54 19.61 -5.40 -4.80
N THR A 55 18.44 -5.98 -5.09
CA THR A 55 17.16 -5.44 -4.63
C THR A 55 17.09 -5.36 -3.10
N GLN A 56 17.59 -6.37 -2.40
CA GLN A 56 17.65 -6.36 -0.93
C GLN A 56 18.59 -5.28 -0.40
N SER A 57 19.76 -5.10 -1.03
CA SER A 57 20.69 -4.03 -0.67
C SER A 57 20.06 -2.64 -0.84
N ILE A 58 19.35 -2.42 -1.95
CA ILE A 58 18.62 -1.16 -2.19
C ILE A 58 17.56 -0.94 -1.11
N ARG A 59 16.82 -1.99 -0.72
CA ARG A 59 15.84 -1.91 0.36
C ARG A 59 16.47 -1.55 1.71
N ASN A 60 17.61 -2.10 2.03
CA ASN A 60 18.32 -1.79 3.26
C ASN A 60 18.76 -0.32 3.29
N VAL A 61 19.43 0.15 2.22
CA VAL A 61 19.84 1.56 2.10
C VAL A 61 18.65 2.52 2.20
N ARG A 62 17.53 2.18 1.55
CA ARG A 62 16.28 2.94 1.65
C ARG A 62 15.76 3.00 3.09
N ASN A 63 15.76 1.88 3.79
CA ASN A 63 15.24 1.82 5.16
C ASN A 63 16.12 2.63 6.13
N ASP A 64 17.43 2.53 5.99
CA ASP A 64 18.39 3.33 6.76
C ASP A 64 18.17 4.83 6.50
N PHE A 65 18.06 5.23 5.23
CA PHE A 65 17.77 6.61 4.83
C PHE A 65 16.46 7.14 5.44
N ILE A 66 15.39 6.34 5.43
CA ILE A 66 14.11 6.72 6.05
C ILE A 66 14.27 6.88 7.57
N SER A 67 14.98 5.97 8.22
CA SER A 67 15.22 6.03 9.65
C SER A 67 15.94 7.32 10.06
N GLU A 68 16.97 7.71 9.32
CA GLU A 68 17.72 8.95 9.55
C GLU A 68 16.84 10.20 9.33
N ILE A 69 16.05 10.24 8.27
CA ILE A 69 15.13 11.36 8.03
C ILE A 69 14.07 11.46 9.12
N ASP A 70 13.49 10.33 9.54
CA ASP A 70 12.47 10.29 10.58
C ASP A 70 13.03 10.78 11.93
N ALA A 71 14.26 10.42 12.25
CA ALA A 71 14.94 10.91 13.44
C ALA A 71 15.24 12.43 13.37
N ALA A 72 15.68 12.91 12.19
CA ALA A 72 15.98 14.31 11.98
C ALA A 72 14.74 15.21 11.87
N ASN A 73 13.60 14.67 11.39
CA ASN A 73 12.36 15.42 11.18
C ASN A 73 11.10 14.63 11.64
N PRO A 74 10.79 14.64 12.94
CA PRO A 74 9.62 13.91 13.48
C PRO A 74 8.28 14.38 12.91
N THR A 75 8.18 15.62 12.43
CA THR A 75 6.97 16.13 11.79
C THR A 75 6.74 15.48 10.43
N TYR A 76 7.81 15.32 9.64
CA TYR A 76 7.76 14.61 8.37
C TYR A 76 7.43 13.11 8.59
N ALA A 77 8.04 12.49 9.60
CA ALA A 77 7.74 11.10 9.99
C ALA A 77 6.25 10.90 10.29
N ARG A 78 5.64 11.81 11.07
CA ARG A 78 4.20 11.76 11.37
C ARG A 78 3.34 11.92 10.11
N ALA A 79 3.64 12.90 9.26
CA ALA A 79 2.89 13.11 8.02
C ALA A 79 2.98 11.90 7.08
N ARG A 80 4.17 11.30 6.94
CA ARG A 80 4.39 10.09 6.14
C ARG A 80 3.60 8.89 6.68
N ASN A 81 3.57 8.71 7.99
CA ASN A 81 2.85 7.61 8.63
C ASN A 81 1.32 7.77 8.50
N LEU A 82 0.80 9.00 8.62
CA LEU A 82 -0.60 9.29 8.35
C LEU A 82 -0.97 8.95 6.91
N TYR A 83 -0.19 9.44 5.93
CA TYR A 83 -0.42 9.14 4.52
C TYR A 83 -0.34 7.63 4.21
N ALA A 84 0.61 6.92 4.82
CA ALA A 84 0.70 5.47 4.65
C ALA A 84 -0.50 4.73 5.26
N GLY A 85 -1.07 5.26 6.35
CA GLY A 85 -2.30 4.76 6.95
C GLY A 85 -3.49 4.93 6.00
N ASP A 86 -3.69 6.13 5.47
CA ASP A 86 -4.76 6.42 4.51
C ASP A 86 -4.63 5.59 3.23
N SER A 87 -3.41 5.40 2.72
CA SER A 87 -3.15 4.56 1.55
C SER A 87 -3.57 3.10 1.80
N ARG A 88 -3.23 2.52 2.96
CA ARG A 88 -3.63 1.15 3.31
C ARG A 88 -5.14 0.99 3.43
N VAL A 89 -5.83 1.98 3.97
CA VAL A 89 -7.31 2.01 4.03
C VAL A 89 -7.91 2.03 2.62
N MET A 90 -7.34 2.82 1.71
CA MET A 90 -7.80 2.85 0.31
C MET A 90 -7.49 1.54 -0.45
N ASP A 91 -6.34 0.93 -0.18
CA ASP A 91 -5.97 -0.35 -0.80
C ASP A 91 -6.86 -1.49 -0.29
N SER A 92 -7.22 -1.50 1.01
CA SER A 92 -8.16 -2.46 1.57
C SER A 92 -9.56 -2.31 0.98
N LEU A 93 -10.03 -1.07 0.68
CA LEU A 93 -11.28 -0.82 -0.03
C LEU A 93 -11.28 -1.45 -1.43
N LYS A 94 -10.18 -1.26 -2.19
CA LYS A 94 -10.03 -1.88 -3.52
C LYS A 94 -10.01 -3.38 -3.43
N ARG A 95 -9.24 -3.93 -2.49
CA ARG A 95 -9.15 -5.37 -2.26
C ARG A 95 -10.53 -5.97 -1.92
N GLY A 96 -11.31 -5.25 -1.10
CA GLY A 96 -12.69 -5.64 -0.79
C GLY A 96 -13.58 -5.74 -2.04
N ARG A 97 -13.43 -4.85 -3.02
CA ARG A 97 -14.17 -4.93 -4.28
C ARG A 97 -13.85 -6.17 -5.12
N GLU A 98 -12.69 -6.77 -4.90
CA GLU A 98 -12.22 -7.96 -5.64
C GLU A 98 -12.48 -9.26 -4.88
N PHE A 99 -13.02 -9.22 -3.65
CA PHE A 99 -13.09 -10.35 -2.73
C PHE A 99 -13.83 -11.57 -3.29
N LEU A 100 -14.83 -11.39 -4.15
CA LEU A 100 -15.60 -12.50 -4.75
C LEU A 100 -14.76 -13.43 -5.63
N ASN A 101 -13.63 -12.96 -6.12
CA ASN A 101 -12.69 -13.71 -6.96
C ASN A 101 -11.49 -14.25 -6.16
N ALA A 102 -11.32 -13.81 -4.91
CA ALA A 102 -10.20 -14.18 -4.07
C ALA A 102 -10.33 -15.61 -3.50
N ASP A 103 -9.24 -16.10 -2.93
CA ASP A 103 -9.22 -17.33 -2.14
C ASP A 103 -9.68 -17.03 -0.69
N PRO A 104 -10.54 -17.86 -0.08
CA PRO A 104 -11.00 -17.65 1.28
C PRO A 104 -9.87 -17.61 2.32
N ASP A 105 -8.86 -18.49 2.19
CA ASP A 105 -7.77 -18.57 3.14
C ASP A 105 -6.86 -17.34 3.03
N GLU A 106 -6.67 -16.83 1.80
CA GLU A 106 -5.96 -15.58 1.54
C GLU A 106 -6.66 -14.40 2.22
N ILE A 107 -7.98 -14.27 2.05
CA ILE A 107 -8.80 -13.22 2.67
C ILE A 107 -8.74 -13.32 4.20
N ALA A 108 -8.81 -14.52 4.78
CA ALA A 108 -8.69 -14.70 6.22
C ALA A 108 -7.34 -14.20 6.75
N ALA A 109 -6.25 -14.54 6.06
CA ALA A 109 -4.89 -14.12 6.42
C ALA A 109 -4.72 -12.59 6.30
N GLU A 110 -5.25 -11.97 5.23
CA GLU A 110 -5.23 -10.52 5.06
C GLU A 110 -6.02 -9.81 6.17
N LEU A 111 -7.25 -10.24 6.44
CA LEU A 111 -8.10 -9.64 7.48
C LEU A 111 -7.51 -9.78 8.88
N ALA A 112 -6.78 -10.86 9.18
CA ALA A 112 -6.09 -11.02 10.45
C ALA A 112 -5.02 -9.94 10.69
N ASN A 113 -4.41 -9.42 9.60
CA ASN A 113 -3.36 -8.41 9.65
C ASN A 113 -3.89 -6.98 9.49
N TYR A 114 -5.16 -6.79 9.16
CA TYR A 114 -5.75 -5.47 8.97
C TYR A 114 -6.06 -4.79 10.30
N SER A 115 -5.80 -3.49 10.38
CA SER A 115 -6.33 -2.62 11.43
C SER A 115 -7.87 -2.54 11.35
N LYS A 116 -8.50 -2.00 12.40
CA LYS A 116 -9.96 -1.80 12.40
C LYS A 116 -10.45 -1.00 11.18
N SER A 117 -9.79 0.12 10.87
CA SER A 117 -10.15 0.97 9.73
C SER A 117 -9.96 0.26 8.39
N GLU A 118 -8.91 -0.55 8.23
CA GLU A 118 -8.69 -1.35 7.03
C GLU A 118 -9.76 -2.44 6.87
N LYS A 119 -10.17 -3.12 7.96
CA LYS A 119 -11.27 -4.10 7.96
C LYS A 119 -12.60 -3.46 7.56
N GLU A 120 -12.92 -2.30 8.12
CA GLU A 120 -14.14 -1.55 7.78
C GLU A 120 -14.15 -1.14 6.30
N SER A 121 -13.04 -0.61 5.79
CA SER A 121 -12.91 -0.26 4.37
C SER A 121 -12.98 -1.47 3.45
N PHE A 122 -12.38 -2.59 3.82
CA PHE A 122 -12.49 -3.84 3.09
C PHE A 122 -13.95 -4.31 3.01
N ARG A 123 -14.68 -4.31 4.14
CA ARG A 123 -16.11 -4.66 4.19
C ARG A 123 -16.95 -3.75 3.31
N LEU A 124 -16.67 -2.45 3.31
CA LEU A 124 -17.35 -1.50 2.42
C LEU A 124 -17.10 -1.84 0.95
N GLY A 125 -15.85 -2.15 0.57
CA GLY A 125 -15.52 -2.60 -0.78
C GLY A 125 -16.24 -3.89 -1.17
N ALA A 126 -16.30 -4.86 -0.26
CA ALA A 126 -17.01 -6.12 -0.45
C ALA A 126 -18.53 -5.92 -0.63
N MET A 127 -19.13 -5.00 0.14
CA MET A 127 -20.54 -4.63 -0.05
C MET A 127 -20.81 -4.04 -1.43
N HIS A 128 -19.94 -3.14 -1.92
CA HIS A 128 -20.03 -2.60 -3.28
C HIS A 128 -19.94 -3.70 -4.34
N ALA A 129 -19.01 -4.67 -4.18
CA ALA A 129 -18.91 -5.81 -5.11
C ALA A 129 -20.17 -6.67 -5.14
N LEU A 130 -20.81 -6.90 -3.98
CA LEU A 130 -22.07 -7.62 -3.88
C LEU A 130 -23.20 -6.84 -4.56
N GLN A 131 -23.28 -5.53 -4.32
CA GLN A 131 -24.29 -4.67 -4.95
C GLN A 131 -24.12 -4.66 -6.47
N ASP A 132 -22.91 -4.44 -6.97
CA ASP A 132 -22.60 -4.47 -8.41
C ASP A 132 -23.00 -5.82 -9.05
N GLN A 133 -22.75 -6.93 -8.34
CA GLN A 133 -23.12 -8.26 -8.82
C GLN A 133 -24.65 -8.44 -8.91
N LEU A 134 -25.40 -7.89 -7.95
CA LEU A 134 -26.85 -7.92 -7.95
C LEU A 134 -27.45 -7.05 -9.07
N GLU A 135 -26.91 -5.83 -9.25
CA GLU A 135 -27.38 -4.88 -10.26
C GLU A 135 -27.14 -5.35 -11.71
N ARG A 136 -26.05 -6.08 -11.95
CA ARG A 136 -25.72 -6.62 -13.28
C ARG A 136 -26.55 -7.84 -13.67
N SER A 137 -27.30 -8.40 -12.76
CA SER A 137 -28.08 -9.62 -13.04
C SER A 137 -29.55 -9.29 -13.25
N PRO A 138 -30.14 -9.73 -14.38
CA PRO A 138 -31.55 -9.50 -14.67
C PRO A 138 -32.49 -10.23 -13.69
N GLU A 139 -32.00 -11.22 -12.95
CA GLU A 139 -32.74 -12.00 -11.96
C GLU A 139 -32.02 -12.02 -10.62
N THR A 140 -32.26 -11.02 -9.78
CA THR A 140 -31.67 -10.86 -8.45
C THR A 140 -31.85 -12.08 -7.53
N ALA A 141 -32.99 -12.76 -7.60
CA ALA A 141 -33.27 -13.96 -6.79
C ALA A 141 -32.29 -15.12 -7.11
N ASN A 142 -31.96 -15.32 -8.39
CA ASN A 142 -31.02 -16.36 -8.80
C ASN A 142 -29.58 -16.09 -8.43
N VAL A 143 -29.18 -14.81 -8.38
CA VAL A 143 -27.81 -14.41 -7.98
C VAL A 143 -27.57 -14.72 -6.49
N ALA A 144 -28.48 -14.31 -5.62
CA ALA A 144 -28.39 -14.59 -4.19
C ALA A 144 -28.37 -16.12 -3.91
N GLN A 145 -29.22 -16.88 -4.57
CA GLN A 145 -29.22 -18.36 -4.46
C GLN A 145 -27.88 -18.96 -4.96
N ASN A 146 -27.35 -18.49 -6.08
CA ASN A 146 -26.12 -19.02 -6.64
C ASN A 146 -24.89 -18.63 -5.78
N MET A 147 -24.87 -17.44 -5.16
CA MET A 147 -23.86 -17.07 -4.17
C MET A 147 -23.91 -18.01 -2.97
N LEU A 148 -25.09 -18.32 -2.46
CA LEU A 148 -25.27 -19.19 -1.30
C LEU A 148 -25.13 -20.69 -1.62
N LYS A 149 -25.14 -21.13 -2.87
CA LYS A 149 -24.86 -22.51 -3.26
C LYS A 149 -23.38 -22.83 -3.34
N SER A 150 -22.53 -21.84 -3.60
CA SER A 150 -21.07 -22.04 -3.69
C SER A 150 -20.43 -22.10 -2.30
N PRO A 151 -19.80 -23.24 -1.91
CA PRO A 151 -19.11 -23.35 -0.62
C PRO A 151 -18.01 -22.27 -0.46
N LYS A 152 -17.26 -22.01 -1.53
CA LYS A 152 -16.23 -20.96 -1.55
C LYS A 152 -16.79 -19.57 -1.24
N ARG A 153 -17.89 -19.20 -1.90
CA ARG A 153 -18.54 -17.88 -1.67
C ARG A 153 -19.15 -17.75 -0.29
N LYS A 154 -19.73 -18.81 0.25
CA LYS A 154 -20.22 -18.84 1.63
C LYS A 154 -19.07 -18.58 2.62
N MET A 155 -17.93 -19.19 2.38
CA MET A 155 -16.77 -19.04 3.24
C MET A 155 -16.22 -17.62 3.19
N LEU A 156 -16.11 -17.03 1.98
CA LEU A 156 -15.74 -15.62 1.80
C LEU A 156 -16.67 -14.65 2.54
N LEU A 157 -17.99 -14.86 2.42
CA LEU A 157 -18.99 -14.04 3.10
C LEU A 157 -18.85 -14.13 4.63
N ARG A 158 -18.70 -15.34 5.17
CA ARG A 158 -18.51 -15.54 6.60
C ARG A 158 -17.23 -14.87 7.11
N GLN A 159 -16.12 -15.10 6.46
CA GLN A 159 -14.83 -14.48 6.85
C GLN A 159 -14.87 -12.96 6.80
N THR A 160 -15.58 -12.39 5.83
CA THR A 160 -15.69 -10.95 5.65
C THR A 160 -16.63 -10.29 6.64
N PHE A 161 -17.79 -10.90 6.90
CA PHE A 161 -18.88 -10.25 7.64
C PHE A 161 -19.16 -10.85 9.02
N ASP A 162 -18.89 -12.17 9.23
CA ASP A 162 -19.13 -12.88 10.50
C ASP A 162 -17.83 -13.05 11.33
N GLY A 163 -16.79 -12.24 11.08
CA GLY A 163 -15.51 -12.30 11.81
C GLY A 163 -15.71 -12.04 13.32
N PRO A 164 -14.71 -12.35 14.17
CA PRO A 164 -14.78 -12.25 15.62
C PRO A 164 -15.19 -10.88 16.17
N ASP A 165 -15.10 -9.85 15.33
CA ASP A 165 -15.55 -8.48 15.69
C ASP A 165 -17.08 -8.27 15.48
N ALA A 166 -17.83 -9.28 15.00
CA ALA A 166 -19.28 -9.17 14.77
C ALA A 166 -20.11 -9.47 16.03
N GLU A 167 -19.50 -10.01 17.08
CA GLU A 167 -20.19 -10.37 18.32
C GLU A 167 -20.31 -9.20 19.33
N ASP A 168 -19.68 -8.03 19.04
CA ASP A 168 -19.68 -6.87 19.96
C ASP A 168 -20.63 -5.73 19.54
N ASN A 169 -21.68 -5.99 18.74
CA ASN A 169 -22.74 -5.01 18.44
C ASN A 169 -24.12 -5.54 18.76
#